data_248a6dd073e1e448b6088b040b92d0de
#
_entry.id   248a6dd073e1e448b6088b040b92d0de
#
_cell.length_a   1.000
_cell.length_b   1.000
_cell.length_c   1.000
_cell.angle_alpha   90.00
_cell.angle_beta   90.00
_cell.angle_gamma   90.00
#
_symmetry.space_group_name_H-M   'P 1'
#
loop_
_entity.id
_entity.type
_entity.pdbx_description
1 polymer ?
#
loop_
_entity_poly.entity_id
_entity_poly.type
_entity_poly.pdbx_seq_one_letter_code
_entity_poly.pdbx_strand_id
1 'polypeptide(L)'
;MTKTVTVLSGLIRPLVENRLPDWIEPKFFASKEEALELAPQAEIGWFDMYDKKDMAAVISAATGLKWLNSIYAGVDGMPLDLLRERGTVLTNGAGINAITIAEYVVMGMLTVAKGYRDVVRAQERREWLIDSPGKVELFGSKALLLGYGAIGKLIEERLKAFAVDVTVVRRSRPRDSGGPNTLTPDQWRAQLGDFDWVILAVPATPETDGMIGAAELAAMKPTATLINIARGSVVDQDALVAALDSRQIASAFLDVTTPEPLPSDDPLWSLDNAHITMHLSGRAQDKMFVRSAQRFLENLGRWKKGEAVEPRVDLTLGY
;
A
#
# COMPACT_ATOMS: atom_id res chain seq x y z
N MET A 1 34.26 -10.11 -20.71
CA MET A 1 32.77 -10.16 -20.76
C MET A 1 32.27 -8.72 -20.78
N THR A 2 31.39 -8.39 -21.70
CA THR A 2 30.69 -7.07 -21.69
C THR A 2 29.91 -6.90 -20.40
N LYS A 3 30.07 -5.74 -19.74
CA LYS A 3 29.31 -5.42 -18.55
C LYS A 3 27.89 -5.06 -18.93
N THR A 4 26.94 -5.34 -18.04
CA THR A 4 25.52 -4.97 -18.19
C THR A 4 25.33 -3.52 -17.76
N VAL A 5 24.90 -2.67 -18.67
CA VAL A 5 24.61 -1.26 -18.37
C VAL A 5 23.38 -1.18 -17.48
N THR A 6 23.56 -0.59 -16.31
CA THR A 6 22.50 -0.47 -15.28
C THR A 6 22.32 0.99 -14.91
N VAL A 7 21.16 1.56 -15.23
CA VAL A 7 20.84 2.97 -14.99
C VAL A 7 19.99 3.10 -13.74
N LEU A 8 20.47 3.85 -12.76
CA LEU A 8 19.97 3.89 -11.40
C LEU A 8 19.76 5.32 -10.92
N SER A 9 18.71 5.54 -10.14
CA SER A 9 18.53 6.81 -9.44
C SER A 9 19.70 7.10 -8.49
N GLY A 10 20.20 8.34 -8.51
CA GLY A 10 21.24 8.80 -7.60
C GLY A 10 20.88 8.70 -6.12
N LEU A 11 19.58 8.66 -5.80
CA LEU A 11 19.09 8.51 -4.43
C LEU A 11 19.54 7.21 -3.76
N ILE A 12 19.70 6.14 -4.55
CA ILE A 12 20.13 4.83 -4.00
C ILE A 12 21.63 4.61 -4.08
N ARG A 13 22.36 5.51 -4.73
CA ARG A 13 23.81 5.38 -4.97
C ARG A 13 24.59 5.04 -3.71
N PRO A 14 24.41 5.73 -2.55
CA PRO A 14 25.15 5.43 -1.33
C PRO A 14 24.91 4.03 -0.77
N LEU A 15 23.79 3.40 -1.12
CA LEU A 15 23.37 2.11 -0.60
C LEU A 15 23.84 0.93 -1.49
N VAL A 16 24.13 1.19 -2.76
CA VAL A 16 24.43 0.12 -3.73
C VAL A 16 25.82 0.21 -4.36
N GLU A 17 26.40 1.41 -4.57
CA GLU A 17 27.59 1.61 -5.40
C GLU A 17 28.77 0.68 -5.05
N ASN A 18 29.13 0.58 -3.77
CA ASN A 18 30.23 -0.26 -3.30
C ASN A 18 29.85 -1.75 -3.13
N ARG A 19 28.63 -2.12 -3.50
CA ARG A 19 28.08 -3.47 -3.35
C ARG A 19 27.66 -4.09 -4.70
N LEU A 20 27.74 -3.29 -5.77
CA LEU A 20 27.41 -3.78 -7.11
C LEU A 20 28.44 -4.81 -7.59
N PRO A 21 27.99 -5.90 -8.21
CA PRO A 21 28.90 -6.91 -8.79
C PRO A 21 29.73 -6.35 -9.95
N ASP A 22 30.94 -6.90 -10.19
CA ASP A 22 31.88 -6.47 -11.23
C ASP A 22 31.33 -6.53 -12.67
N TRP A 23 30.30 -7.34 -12.90
CA TRP A 23 29.66 -7.48 -14.20
C TRP A 23 28.63 -6.37 -14.50
N ILE A 24 28.33 -5.49 -13.53
CA ILE A 24 27.49 -4.30 -13.68
C ILE A 24 28.34 -3.10 -14.11
N GLU A 25 27.84 -2.33 -15.06
CA GLU A 25 28.30 -0.98 -15.39
C GLU A 25 27.25 0.02 -14.90
N PRO A 26 27.41 0.59 -13.68
CA PRO A 26 26.41 1.49 -13.13
C PRO A 26 26.51 2.88 -13.75
N LYS A 27 25.37 3.47 -14.10
CA LYS A 27 25.21 4.87 -14.48
C LYS A 27 24.14 5.47 -13.58
N PHE A 28 24.49 6.54 -12.86
CA PHE A 28 23.58 7.20 -11.93
C PHE A 28 23.09 8.52 -12.51
N PHE A 29 21.81 8.81 -12.34
CA PHE A 29 21.19 10.07 -12.72
C PHE A 29 20.70 10.84 -11.48
N ALA A 30 20.75 12.18 -11.54
CA ALA A 30 20.24 13.08 -10.50
C ALA A 30 19.05 13.92 -10.99
N SER A 31 18.82 13.99 -12.32
CA SER A 31 17.70 14.71 -12.92
C SER A 31 16.96 13.87 -13.95
N LYS A 32 15.80 14.34 -14.38
CA LYS A 32 15.01 13.75 -15.47
C LYS A 32 15.78 13.77 -16.79
N GLU A 33 16.44 14.87 -17.07
CA GLU A 33 17.20 15.06 -18.29
C GLU A 33 18.34 14.05 -18.41
N GLU A 34 19.11 13.87 -17.34
CA GLU A 34 20.15 12.85 -17.25
C GLU A 34 19.57 11.43 -17.39
N ALA A 35 18.43 11.17 -16.74
CA ALA A 35 17.75 9.89 -16.86
C ALA A 35 17.32 9.59 -18.30
N LEU A 36 16.77 10.58 -19.02
CA LEU A 36 16.38 10.44 -20.43
C LEU A 36 17.58 10.21 -21.36
N GLU A 37 18.72 10.85 -21.09
CA GLU A 37 19.97 10.65 -21.83
C GLU A 37 20.53 9.24 -21.63
N LEU A 38 20.48 8.73 -20.41
CA LEU A 38 21.02 7.41 -20.05
C LEU A 38 20.08 6.25 -20.38
N ALA A 39 18.77 6.46 -20.34
CA ALA A 39 17.74 5.43 -20.48
C ALA A 39 17.91 4.53 -21.73
N PRO A 40 18.25 5.03 -22.95
CA PRO A 40 18.41 4.17 -24.14
C PRO A 40 19.51 3.12 -24.00
N GLN A 41 20.47 3.31 -23.10
CA GLN A 41 21.59 2.40 -22.86
C GLN A 41 21.28 1.32 -21.82
N ALA A 42 20.18 1.47 -21.08
CA ALA A 42 19.84 0.63 -19.94
C ALA A 42 19.41 -0.78 -20.36
N GLU A 43 20.08 -1.80 -19.85
CA GLU A 43 19.59 -3.17 -19.83
C GLU A 43 18.84 -3.49 -18.52
N ILE A 44 19.31 -2.90 -17.40
CA ILE A 44 18.63 -2.91 -16.10
C ILE A 44 18.37 -1.47 -15.71
N GLY A 45 17.15 -1.16 -15.21
CA GLY A 45 16.76 0.19 -14.85
C GLY A 45 16.14 0.25 -13.44
N TRP A 46 16.39 1.38 -12.76
CA TRP A 46 15.69 1.79 -11.57
C TRP A 46 15.42 3.29 -11.65
N PHE A 47 14.24 3.64 -12.22
CA PHE A 47 13.90 4.98 -12.67
C PHE A 47 12.90 5.70 -11.76
N ASP A 48 12.77 5.29 -10.50
CA ASP A 48 11.79 5.89 -9.60
C ASP A 48 11.98 7.41 -9.48
N MET A 49 10.91 8.14 -9.77
CA MET A 49 10.78 9.58 -9.68
C MET A 49 9.50 9.95 -8.95
N TYR A 50 9.48 11.15 -8.38
CA TYR A 50 8.29 11.66 -7.71
C TYR A 50 7.13 11.88 -8.70
N ASP A 51 7.44 12.48 -9.85
CA ASP A 51 6.46 12.66 -10.93
C ASP A 51 6.33 11.38 -11.76
N LYS A 52 5.11 10.81 -11.76
CA LYS A 52 4.83 9.55 -12.47
C LYS A 52 4.91 9.70 -13.99
N LYS A 53 4.62 10.90 -14.54
CA LYS A 53 4.72 11.16 -15.98
C LYS A 53 6.17 11.19 -16.42
N ASP A 54 7.04 11.79 -15.61
CA ASP A 54 8.47 11.83 -15.86
C ASP A 54 9.08 10.43 -15.82
N MET A 55 8.71 9.64 -14.81
CA MET A 55 9.10 8.24 -14.69
C MET A 55 8.66 7.43 -15.92
N ALA A 56 7.40 7.57 -16.35
CA ALA A 56 6.88 6.88 -17.53
C ALA A 56 7.62 7.28 -18.82
N ALA A 57 7.98 8.55 -18.96
CA ALA A 57 8.76 9.03 -20.12
C ALA A 57 10.16 8.39 -20.16
N VAL A 58 10.86 8.31 -19.02
CA VAL A 58 12.18 7.67 -18.92
C VAL A 58 12.08 6.17 -19.21
N ILE A 59 11.10 5.48 -18.64
CA ILE A 59 10.85 4.05 -18.93
C ILE A 59 10.60 3.83 -20.42
N SER A 60 9.84 4.72 -21.05
CA SER A 60 9.54 4.64 -22.50
C SER A 60 10.78 4.82 -23.37
N ALA A 61 11.71 5.70 -22.97
CA ALA A 61 12.96 5.94 -23.65
C ALA A 61 13.97 4.78 -23.52
N ALA A 62 13.82 3.92 -22.53
CA ALA A 62 14.71 2.78 -22.27
C ALA A 62 14.41 1.59 -23.21
N THR A 63 14.76 1.71 -24.50
CA THR A 63 14.40 0.74 -25.55
C THR A 63 15.06 -0.63 -25.41
N GLY A 64 16.23 -0.70 -24.73
CA GLY A 64 16.98 -1.94 -24.48
C GLY A 64 16.68 -2.61 -23.13
N LEU A 65 15.68 -2.12 -22.40
CA LEU A 65 15.42 -2.51 -21.02
C LEU A 65 14.90 -3.95 -20.92
N LYS A 66 15.64 -4.78 -20.20
CA LYS A 66 15.29 -6.18 -19.93
C LYS A 66 14.66 -6.38 -18.56
N TRP A 67 15.11 -5.58 -17.56
CA TRP A 67 14.57 -5.61 -16.20
C TRP A 67 14.47 -4.20 -15.65
N LEU A 68 13.25 -3.86 -15.20
CA LEU A 68 12.92 -2.65 -14.44
C LEU A 68 12.69 -3.00 -12.98
N ASN A 69 13.41 -2.34 -12.08
CA ASN A 69 13.15 -2.40 -10.64
C ASN A 69 12.49 -1.10 -10.18
N SER A 70 11.55 -1.19 -9.25
CA SER A 70 10.94 -0.02 -8.62
C SER A 70 10.82 -0.21 -7.12
N ILE A 71 10.95 0.89 -6.36
CA ILE A 71 10.70 0.95 -4.93
C ILE A 71 9.20 1.04 -4.62
N TYR A 72 8.39 1.51 -5.58
CA TYR A 72 6.95 1.63 -5.41
C TYR A 72 6.29 0.25 -5.46
N ALA A 73 5.35 0.01 -4.55
CA ALA A 73 4.53 -1.20 -4.58
C ALA A 73 3.47 -1.14 -5.68
N GLY A 74 2.80 0.02 -5.83
CA GLY A 74 1.86 0.26 -6.92
C GLY A 74 2.58 0.61 -8.21
N VAL A 75 2.09 0.09 -9.32
CA VAL A 75 2.62 0.34 -10.67
C VAL A 75 1.75 1.29 -11.47
N ASP A 76 0.84 1.98 -10.79
CA ASP A 76 -0.06 2.97 -11.37
C ASP A 76 0.74 4.10 -12.05
N GLY A 77 0.49 4.34 -13.32
CA GLY A 77 1.20 5.33 -14.13
C GLY A 77 2.48 4.81 -14.81
N MET A 78 2.86 3.54 -14.63
CA MET A 78 3.89 2.90 -15.45
C MET A 78 3.31 2.43 -16.79
N PRO A 79 4.09 2.46 -17.89
CA PRO A 79 3.63 2.03 -19.20
C PRO A 79 3.66 0.49 -19.32
N LEU A 80 2.73 -0.20 -18.62
CA LEU A 80 2.72 -1.67 -18.50
C LEU A 80 2.60 -2.38 -19.84
N ASP A 81 1.77 -1.86 -20.76
CA ASP A 81 1.60 -2.44 -22.09
C ASP A 81 2.92 -2.42 -22.87
N LEU A 82 3.64 -1.31 -22.81
CA LEU A 82 4.94 -1.17 -23.44
C LEU A 82 5.98 -2.13 -22.86
N LEU A 83 6.00 -2.29 -21.52
CA LEU A 83 6.90 -3.24 -20.85
C LEU A 83 6.57 -4.69 -21.26
N ARG A 84 5.27 -5.01 -21.37
CA ARG A 84 4.81 -6.32 -21.83
C ARG A 84 5.22 -6.60 -23.28
N GLU A 85 5.02 -5.65 -24.21
CA GLU A 85 5.41 -5.75 -25.61
C GLU A 85 6.90 -5.97 -25.77
N ARG A 86 7.72 -5.32 -24.94
CA ARG A 86 9.19 -5.45 -24.94
C ARG A 86 9.70 -6.70 -24.22
N GLY A 87 8.83 -7.44 -23.51
CA GLY A 87 9.23 -8.57 -22.69
C GLY A 87 10.06 -8.17 -21.46
N THR A 88 9.95 -6.90 -21.04
CA THR A 88 10.68 -6.38 -19.87
C THR A 88 10.11 -6.98 -18.60
N VAL A 89 10.98 -7.52 -17.75
CA VAL A 89 10.59 -7.98 -16.40
C VAL A 89 10.46 -6.76 -15.49
N LEU A 90 9.37 -6.68 -14.74
CA LEU A 90 9.17 -5.64 -13.72
C LEU A 90 9.16 -6.28 -12.33
N THR A 91 10.02 -5.76 -11.44
CA THR A 91 9.94 -5.99 -9.99
C THR A 91 9.55 -4.70 -9.29
N ASN A 92 8.69 -4.81 -8.27
CA ASN A 92 8.18 -3.67 -7.53
C ASN A 92 8.52 -3.72 -6.04
N GLY A 93 8.13 -2.66 -5.32
CA GLY A 93 8.33 -2.53 -3.87
C GLY A 93 7.35 -3.32 -3.01
N ALA A 94 6.61 -4.29 -3.58
CA ALA A 94 5.65 -5.06 -2.80
C ALA A 94 6.31 -5.69 -1.56
N GLY A 95 5.69 -5.49 -0.40
CA GLY A 95 6.19 -5.96 0.89
C GLY A 95 7.27 -5.09 1.55
N ILE A 96 7.91 -4.15 0.86
CA ILE A 96 8.95 -3.27 1.45
C ILE A 96 8.36 -2.38 2.55
N ASN A 97 7.20 -1.81 2.27
CA ASN A 97 6.49 -0.94 3.19
C ASN A 97 5.44 -1.67 4.03
N ALA A 98 5.32 -2.99 3.88
CA ALA A 98 4.27 -3.76 4.55
C ALA A 98 4.30 -3.63 6.07
N ILE A 99 5.51 -3.54 6.66
CA ILE A 99 5.68 -3.36 8.10
C ILE A 99 5.07 -2.04 8.55
N THR A 100 5.45 -0.93 7.90
CA THR A 100 4.98 0.42 8.25
C THR A 100 3.48 0.56 8.05
N ILE A 101 2.95 0.03 6.94
CA ILE A 101 1.51 0.06 6.66
C ILE A 101 0.73 -0.72 7.72
N ALA A 102 1.23 -1.89 8.13
CA ALA A 102 0.59 -2.65 9.20
C ALA A 102 0.64 -1.93 10.56
N GLU A 103 1.71 -1.19 10.84
CA GLU A 103 1.81 -0.31 12.01
C GLU A 103 0.79 0.83 11.95
N TYR A 104 0.55 1.41 10.77
CA TYR A 104 -0.47 2.44 10.56
C TYR A 104 -1.89 1.92 10.82
N VAL A 105 -2.20 0.68 10.43
CA VAL A 105 -3.50 0.07 10.74
C VAL A 105 -3.69 -0.03 12.26
N VAL A 106 -2.69 -0.53 12.99
CA VAL A 106 -2.75 -0.61 14.47
C VAL A 106 -2.90 0.78 15.10
N MET A 107 -2.11 1.75 14.63
CA MET A 107 -2.21 3.14 15.06
C MET A 107 -3.61 3.70 14.80
N GLY A 108 -4.17 3.47 13.61
CA GLY A 108 -5.52 3.91 13.24
C GLY A 108 -6.59 3.32 14.15
N MET A 109 -6.54 2.01 14.39
CA MET A 109 -7.46 1.33 15.31
C MET A 109 -7.36 1.91 16.73
N LEU A 110 -6.15 2.10 17.24
CA LEU A 110 -5.95 2.69 18.57
C LEU A 110 -6.38 4.16 18.61
N THR A 111 -6.11 4.93 17.57
CA THR A 111 -6.53 6.35 17.46
C THR A 111 -8.04 6.48 17.55
N VAL A 112 -8.76 5.66 16.79
CA VAL A 112 -10.24 5.63 16.83
C VAL A 112 -10.75 5.12 18.16
N ALA A 113 -10.27 3.96 18.62
CA ALA A 113 -10.75 3.31 19.84
C ALA A 113 -10.56 4.17 21.09
N LYS A 114 -9.47 4.96 21.15
CA LYS A 114 -9.15 5.82 22.30
C LYS A 114 -9.57 7.27 22.12
N GLY A 115 -10.17 7.64 20.97
CA GLY A 115 -10.53 9.03 20.68
C GLY A 115 -9.33 9.98 20.70
N TYR A 116 -8.14 9.51 20.27
CA TYR A 116 -6.89 10.24 20.44
C TYR A 116 -6.88 11.59 19.74
N ARG A 117 -7.61 11.73 18.62
CA ARG A 117 -7.77 13.01 17.91
C ARG A 117 -8.37 14.08 18.82
N ASP A 118 -9.35 13.73 19.66
CA ASP A 118 -9.99 14.67 20.58
C ASP A 118 -9.08 14.99 21.77
N VAL A 119 -8.27 14.03 22.23
CA VAL A 119 -7.21 14.29 23.22
C VAL A 119 -6.21 15.32 22.70
N VAL A 120 -5.73 15.18 21.44
CA VAL A 120 -4.80 16.14 20.81
C VAL A 120 -5.44 17.53 20.71
N ARG A 121 -6.70 17.60 20.26
CA ARG A 121 -7.43 18.88 20.16
C ARG A 121 -7.64 19.54 21.52
N ALA A 122 -7.93 18.77 22.56
CA ALA A 122 -8.06 19.29 23.91
C ALA A 122 -6.70 19.82 24.44
N GLN A 123 -5.60 19.09 24.18
CA GLN A 123 -4.26 19.54 24.52
C GLN A 123 -3.91 20.88 23.84
N GLU A 124 -4.23 21.05 22.56
CA GLU A 124 -4.02 22.31 21.81
C GLU A 124 -4.79 23.46 22.42
N ARG A 125 -6.01 23.22 22.91
CA ARG A 125 -6.84 24.20 23.62
C ARG A 125 -6.47 24.37 25.11
N ARG A 126 -5.53 23.58 25.63
CA ARG A 126 -5.12 23.52 27.04
C ARG A 126 -6.29 23.15 27.97
N GLU A 127 -7.15 22.24 27.49
CA GLU A 127 -8.29 21.68 28.22
C GLU A 127 -7.91 20.33 28.81
N TRP A 128 -8.16 20.16 30.12
CA TRP A 128 -8.01 18.88 30.80
C TRP A 128 -9.31 18.10 30.70
N LEU A 129 -9.32 17.01 29.91
CA LEU A 129 -10.48 16.14 29.81
C LEU A 129 -10.64 15.32 31.10
N ILE A 130 -11.84 15.36 31.70
CA ILE A 130 -12.15 14.60 32.91
C ILE A 130 -12.58 13.16 32.56
N ASP A 131 -13.18 12.96 31.38
CA ASP A 131 -13.59 11.65 30.86
C ASP A 131 -12.88 11.33 29.57
N SER A 132 -12.69 10.02 29.27
CA SER A 132 -12.05 9.54 28.05
C SER A 132 -12.98 9.75 26.86
N PRO A 133 -12.53 10.39 25.76
CA PRO A 133 -13.31 10.54 24.54
C PRO A 133 -13.53 9.22 23.81
N GLY A 134 -12.62 8.25 23.97
CA GLY A 134 -12.72 6.90 23.39
C GLY A 134 -12.67 5.82 24.46
N LYS A 135 -13.69 4.96 24.50
CA LYS A 135 -13.90 3.94 25.54
C LYS A 135 -13.87 2.50 24.99
N VAL A 136 -13.39 2.32 23.76
CA VAL A 136 -13.33 1.02 23.09
C VAL A 136 -12.02 0.32 23.42
N GLU A 137 -12.08 -0.97 23.71
CA GLU A 137 -10.93 -1.87 23.78
C GLU A 137 -10.83 -2.69 22.49
N LEU A 138 -9.58 -2.95 22.03
CA LEU A 138 -9.37 -3.85 20.89
C LEU A 138 -9.53 -5.31 21.32
N PHE A 139 -9.24 -5.63 22.58
CA PHE A 139 -9.35 -6.97 23.12
C PHE A 139 -10.75 -7.56 22.89
N GLY A 140 -10.78 -8.75 22.27
CA GLY A 140 -12.01 -9.48 21.97
C GLY A 140 -12.87 -8.90 20.84
N SER A 141 -12.42 -7.81 20.18
CA SER A 141 -13.13 -7.29 19.00
C SER A 141 -12.87 -8.16 17.77
N LYS A 142 -13.74 -8.04 16.76
CA LYS A 142 -13.67 -8.81 15.51
C LYS A 142 -13.27 -7.92 14.33
N ALA A 143 -12.29 -8.36 13.57
CA ALA A 143 -11.84 -7.67 12.38
C ALA A 143 -12.02 -8.51 11.11
N LEU A 144 -12.62 -7.93 10.08
CA LEU A 144 -12.63 -8.46 8.72
C LEU A 144 -11.51 -7.81 7.93
N LEU A 145 -10.57 -8.61 7.44
CA LEU A 145 -9.44 -8.15 6.64
C LEU A 145 -9.62 -8.59 5.19
N LEU A 146 -9.95 -7.64 4.31
CA LEU A 146 -10.06 -7.88 2.88
C LEU A 146 -8.69 -7.73 2.24
N GLY A 147 -8.15 -8.86 1.77
CA GLY A 147 -6.79 -8.97 1.21
C GLY A 147 -5.78 -9.55 2.21
N TYR A 148 -5.18 -10.68 1.83
CA TYR A 148 -4.23 -11.41 2.69
C TYR A 148 -2.88 -11.64 1.98
N GLY A 149 -2.33 -10.53 1.43
CA GLY A 149 -0.98 -10.45 0.89
C GLY A 149 0.07 -10.18 1.97
N ALA A 150 1.21 -9.61 1.58
CA ALA A 150 2.31 -9.28 2.50
C ALA A 150 1.87 -8.32 3.64
N ILE A 151 1.06 -7.30 3.31
CA ILE A 151 0.52 -6.35 4.30
C ILE A 151 -0.48 -7.05 5.21
N GLY A 152 -1.47 -7.76 4.64
CA GLY A 152 -2.53 -8.41 5.42
C GLY A 152 -2.00 -9.42 6.44
N LYS A 153 -0.97 -10.18 6.09
CA LYS A 153 -0.31 -11.12 7.03
C LYS A 153 0.28 -10.41 8.24
N LEU A 154 0.94 -9.27 8.02
CA LEU A 154 1.53 -8.48 9.09
C LEU A 154 0.48 -7.75 9.94
N ILE A 155 -0.65 -7.36 9.34
CA ILE A 155 -1.78 -6.80 10.09
C ILE A 155 -2.35 -7.88 11.02
N GLU A 156 -2.66 -9.06 10.49
CA GLU A 156 -3.22 -10.17 11.26
C GLU A 156 -2.30 -10.58 12.43
N GLU A 157 -1.00 -10.71 12.18
CA GLU A 157 0.01 -11.01 13.20
C GLU A 157 -0.01 -9.98 14.35
N ARG A 158 -0.08 -8.67 14.02
CA ARG A 158 -0.10 -7.61 15.02
C ARG A 158 -1.41 -7.57 15.78
N LEU A 159 -2.53 -7.74 15.10
CA LEU A 159 -3.85 -7.72 15.73
C LEU A 159 -4.06 -8.90 16.70
N LYS A 160 -3.45 -10.05 16.42
CA LYS A 160 -3.40 -11.17 17.38
C LYS A 160 -2.77 -10.77 18.71
N ALA A 161 -1.74 -9.93 18.72
CA ALA A 161 -1.12 -9.45 19.94
C ALA A 161 -2.06 -8.58 20.78
N PHE A 162 -3.09 -7.99 20.17
CA PHE A 162 -4.18 -7.27 20.85
C PHE A 162 -5.39 -8.15 21.13
N ALA A 163 -5.28 -9.46 20.91
CA ALA A 163 -6.39 -10.42 21.04
C ALA A 163 -7.64 -10.05 20.22
N VAL A 164 -7.44 -9.47 19.03
CA VAL A 164 -8.49 -9.24 18.04
C VAL A 164 -8.72 -10.54 17.26
N ASP A 165 -9.98 -10.95 17.11
CA ASP A 165 -10.36 -12.10 16.26
C ASP A 165 -10.40 -11.66 14.78
N VAL A 166 -9.41 -12.11 14.01
CA VAL A 166 -9.25 -11.70 12.61
C VAL A 166 -9.77 -12.77 11.66
N THR A 167 -10.76 -12.38 10.84
CA THR A 167 -11.22 -13.15 9.69
C THR A 167 -10.68 -12.53 8.41
N VAL A 168 -10.05 -13.31 7.55
CA VAL A 168 -9.44 -12.81 6.31
C VAL A 168 -10.26 -13.18 5.08
N VAL A 169 -10.28 -12.29 4.08
CA VAL A 169 -10.86 -12.58 2.76
C VAL A 169 -9.74 -12.73 1.74
N ARG A 170 -9.71 -13.87 1.03
CA ARG A 170 -8.72 -14.17 -0.01
C ARG A 170 -9.30 -15.08 -1.11
N ARG A 171 -8.73 -14.97 -2.32
CA ARG A 171 -9.21 -15.75 -3.48
C ARG A 171 -9.05 -17.26 -3.31
N SER A 172 -8.00 -17.71 -2.63
CA SER A 172 -7.72 -19.12 -2.42
C SER A 172 -7.80 -19.49 -0.95
N ARG A 173 -8.52 -20.57 -0.61
CA ARG A 173 -8.50 -21.12 0.76
C ARG A 173 -7.10 -21.67 1.06
N PRO A 174 -6.62 -21.55 2.32
CA PRO A 174 -5.40 -22.22 2.73
C PRO A 174 -5.58 -23.73 2.60
N ARG A 175 -4.52 -24.44 2.23
CA ARG A 175 -4.51 -25.92 2.21
C ARG A 175 -4.37 -26.50 3.62
N ASP A 176 -3.93 -25.68 4.58
CA ASP A 176 -3.61 -26.11 5.95
C ASP A 176 -4.62 -25.55 6.95
N SER A 177 -4.97 -26.36 7.96
CA SER A 177 -5.99 -26.07 8.97
C SER A 177 -5.55 -25.12 10.11
N GLY A 178 -4.35 -24.54 10.06
CA GLY A 178 -3.76 -23.75 11.16
C GLY A 178 -3.74 -22.23 10.95
N GLY A 179 -4.37 -21.71 9.87
CA GLY A 179 -4.39 -20.27 9.57
C GLY A 179 -5.58 -19.52 10.20
N PRO A 180 -5.71 -18.21 9.95
CA PRO A 180 -6.85 -17.41 10.39
C PRO A 180 -8.15 -17.90 9.75
N ASN A 181 -9.29 -17.58 10.38
CA ASN A 181 -10.60 -17.76 9.77
C ASN A 181 -10.60 -17.14 8.37
N THR A 182 -11.03 -17.90 7.37
CA THR A 182 -10.91 -17.47 5.98
C THR A 182 -12.25 -17.55 5.26
N LEU A 183 -12.65 -16.43 4.66
CA LEU A 183 -13.78 -16.32 3.75
C LEU A 183 -13.31 -16.19 2.30
N THR A 184 -14.13 -16.63 1.38
CA THR A 184 -13.97 -16.40 -0.05
C THR A 184 -14.60 -15.05 -0.47
N PRO A 185 -14.29 -14.51 -1.66
CA PRO A 185 -14.83 -13.23 -2.12
C PRO A 185 -16.35 -13.13 -2.19
N ASP A 186 -17.05 -14.24 -2.27
CA ASP A 186 -18.51 -14.35 -2.32
C ASP A 186 -19.19 -14.44 -0.94
N GLN A 187 -18.43 -14.68 0.13
CA GLN A 187 -18.99 -14.98 1.47
C GLN A 187 -19.02 -13.80 2.43
N TRP A 188 -18.08 -12.87 2.31
CA TRP A 188 -17.83 -11.85 3.34
C TRP A 188 -18.94 -10.82 3.49
N ARG A 189 -19.64 -10.47 2.36
CA ARG A 189 -20.70 -9.46 2.40
C ARG A 189 -21.84 -9.81 3.36
N ALA A 190 -22.24 -11.08 3.37
CA ALA A 190 -23.29 -11.55 4.27
C ALA A 190 -22.92 -11.54 5.75
N GLN A 191 -21.63 -11.36 6.08
CA GLN A 191 -21.13 -11.38 7.45
C GLN A 191 -20.65 -10.01 7.92
N LEU A 192 -20.79 -8.93 7.14
CA LEU A 192 -20.33 -7.58 7.50
C LEU A 192 -20.85 -7.12 8.86
N GLY A 193 -22.08 -7.48 9.21
CA GLY A 193 -22.71 -7.16 10.49
C GLY A 193 -22.07 -7.85 11.71
N ASP A 194 -21.12 -8.75 11.55
CA ASP A 194 -20.45 -9.45 12.65
C ASP A 194 -19.17 -8.76 13.11
N PHE A 195 -18.64 -7.80 12.32
CA PHE A 195 -17.33 -7.21 12.55
C PHE A 195 -17.39 -5.80 13.13
N ASP A 196 -16.42 -5.51 14.00
CA ASP A 196 -16.23 -4.19 14.61
C ASP A 196 -15.26 -3.33 13.75
N TRP A 197 -14.39 -3.99 13.01
CA TRP A 197 -13.39 -3.39 12.14
C TRP A 197 -13.43 -4.04 10.75
N VAL A 198 -13.53 -3.24 9.70
CA VAL A 198 -13.42 -3.69 8.31
C VAL A 198 -12.19 -3.04 7.71
N ILE A 199 -11.19 -3.85 7.35
CA ILE A 199 -9.85 -3.40 6.94
C ILE A 199 -9.63 -3.76 5.47
N LEU A 200 -9.35 -2.76 4.63
CA LEU A 200 -9.13 -2.93 3.20
C LEU A 200 -7.62 -2.94 2.90
N ALA A 201 -7.12 -4.08 2.43
CA ALA A 201 -5.73 -4.31 2.03
C ALA A 201 -5.64 -5.03 0.67
N VAL A 202 -6.62 -4.81 -0.21
CA VAL A 202 -6.72 -5.37 -1.57
C VAL A 202 -5.99 -4.50 -2.59
N PRO A 203 -5.49 -5.04 -3.72
CA PRO A 203 -5.04 -4.21 -4.83
C PRO A 203 -6.23 -3.50 -5.49
N ALA A 204 -5.98 -2.36 -6.15
CA ALA A 204 -6.98 -1.75 -7.03
C ALA A 204 -7.02 -2.52 -8.35
N THR A 205 -8.16 -3.09 -8.66
CA THR A 205 -8.46 -3.81 -9.90
C THR A 205 -9.90 -3.51 -10.29
N PRO A 206 -10.33 -3.80 -11.52
CA PRO A 206 -11.73 -3.64 -11.89
C PRO A 206 -12.72 -4.35 -10.96
N GLU A 207 -12.32 -5.48 -10.35
CA GLU A 207 -13.16 -6.24 -9.43
C GLU A 207 -13.24 -5.65 -8.02
N THR A 208 -12.28 -4.79 -7.65
CA THR A 208 -12.22 -4.15 -6.33
C THR A 208 -12.59 -2.67 -6.37
N ASP A 209 -12.81 -2.11 -7.54
CA ASP A 209 -13.28 -0.74 -7.72
C ASP A 209 -14.71 -0.61 -7.18
N GLY A 210 -14.93 0.35 -6.27
CA GLY A 210 -16.20 0.54 -5.58
C GLY A 210 -16.70 -0.67 -4.79
N MET A 211 -15.84 -1.61 -4.38
CA MET A 211 -16.28 -2.84 -3.70
C MET A 211 -16.95 -2.59 -2.35
N ILE A 212 -16.69 -1.44 -1.73
CA ILE A 212 -17.40 -0.94 -0.55
C ILE A 212 -18.26 0.24 -0.98
N GLY A 213 -19.51 -0.03 -1.23
CA GLY A 213 -20.53 0.97 -1.58
C GLY A 213 -21.58 1.11 -0.49
N ALA A 214 -22.68 1.79 -0.82
CA ALA A 214 -23.77 2.06 0.12
C ALA A 214 -24.38 0.78 0.74
N ALA A 215 -24.46 -0.31 -0.03
CA ALA A 215 -24.99 -1.59 0.44
C ALA A 215 -24.08 -2.25 1.49
N GLU A 216 -22.77 -2.24 1.25
CA GLU A 216 -21.79 -2.80 2.18
C GLU A 216 -21.71 -1.94 3.46
N LEU A 217 -21.71 -0.61 3.33
CA LEU A 217 -21.74 0.29 4.49
C LEU A 217 -23.01 0.10 5.32
N ALA A 218 -24.16 -0.11 4.67
CA ALA A 218 -25.43 -0.39 5.36
C ALA A 218 -25.45 -1.74 6.09
N ALA A 219 -24.64 -2.71 5.61
CA ALA A 219 -24.54 -4.03 6.22
C ALA A 219 -23.56 -4.07 7.41
N MET A 220 -22.72 -3.06 7.59
CA MET A 220 -21.80 -2.97 8.73
C MET A 220 -22.57 -2.63 10.03
N LYS A 221 -21.96 -2.95 11.19
CA LYS A 221 -22.49 -2.50 12.48
C LYS A 221 -22.49 -0.97 12.56
N PRO A 222 -23.48 -0.33 13.21
CA PRO A 222 -23.43 1.11 13.50
C PRO A 222 -22.20 1.52 14.34
N THR A 223 -21.61 0.57 15.08
CA THR A 223 -20.40 0.76 15.87
C THR A 223 -19.11 0.44 15.12
N ALA A 224 -19.21 -0.05 13.89
CA ALA A 224 -18.04 -0.48 13.12
C ALA A 224 -17.22 0.70 12.58
N THR A 225 -15.94 0.43 12.39
CA THR A 225 -14.99 1.34 11.76
C THR A 225 -14.44 0.73 10.46
N LEU A 226 -14.48 1.51 9.39
CA LEU A 226 -13.83 1.19 8.12
C LEU A 226 -12.39 1.70 8.13
N ILE A 227 -11.43 0.85 7.72
CA ILE A 227 -10.02 1.23 7.58
C ILE A 227 -9.61 0.98 6.12
N ASN A 228 -9.19 2.02 5.42
CA ASN A 228 -8.70 1.90 4.04
C ASN A 228 -7.23 2.28 3.92
N ILE A 229 -6.37 1.26 3.71
CA ILE A 229 -4.95 1.40 3.38
C ILE A 229 -4.64 0.82 1.98
N ALA A 230 -5.66 0.60 1.18
CA ALA A 230 -5.56 0.00 -0.14
C ALA A 230 -5.41 1.08 -1.23
N ARG A 231 -6.55 1.52 -1.81
CA ARG A 231 -6.70 2.65 -2.73
C ARG A 231 -8.03 3.34 -2.47
N GLY A 232 -8.12 4.65 -2.74
CA GLY A 232 -9.36 5.41 -2.59
C GLY A 232 -10.52 4.80 -3.39
N SER A 233 -10.27 4.41 -4.63
CA SER A 233 -11.27 3.85 -5.55
C SER A 233 -11.91 2.53 -5.09
N VAL A 234 -11.36 1.86 -4.08
CA VAL A 234 -11.95 0.65 -3.49
C VAL A 234 -13.25 0.97 -2.73
N VAL A 235 -13.44 2.22 -2.34
CA VAL A 235 -14.60 2.70 -1.61
C VAL A 235 -15.33 3.74 -2.47
N ASP A 236 -16.65 3.62 -2.58
CA ASP A 236 -17.51 4.71 -3.06
C ASP A 236 -17.45 5.84 -2.01
N GLN A 237 -16.70 6.91 -2.31
CA GLN A 237 -16.44 8.00 -1.38
C GLN A 237 -17.70 8.80 -1.04
N ASP A 238 -18.61 8.99 -2.00
CA ASP A 238 -19.87 9.69 -1.75
C ASP A 238 -20.77 8.89 -0.81
N ALA A 239 -20.86 7.58 -1.03
CA ALA A 239 -21.57 6.69 -0.12
C ALA A 239 -20.93 6.66 1.29
N LEU A 240 -19.60 6.69 1.39
CA LEU A 240 -18.89 6.75 2.66
C LEU A 240 -19.17 8.06 3.40
N VAL A 241 -19.12 9.21 2.72
CA VAL A 241 -19.46 10.52 3.31
C VAL A 241 -20.88 10.47 3.89
N ALA A 242 -21.86 9.99 3.12
CA ALA A 242 -23.25 9.87 3.59
C ALA A 242 -23.40 8.93 4.80
N ALA A 243 -22.69 7.81 4.80
CA ALA A 243 -22.71 6.85 5.91
C ALA A 243 -22.05 7.39 7.19
N LEU A 244 -21.01 8.20 7.06
CA LEU A 244 -20.34 8.85 8.20
C LEU A 244 -21.16 10.00 8.75
N ASP A 245 -21.72 10.84 7.90
CA ASP A 245 -22.55 11.98 8.27
C ASP A 245 -23.82 11.53 9.02
N SER A 246 -24.49 10.49 8.50
CA SER A 246 -25.66 9.89 9.11
C SER A 246 -25.35 8.98 10.31
N ARG A 247 -24.10 8.76 10.67
CA ARG A 247 -23.67 7.79 11.69
C ARG A 247 -24.13 6.35 11.44
N GLN A 248 -24.29 5.98 10.19
CA GLN A 248 -24.61 4.61 9.79
C GLN A 248 -23.47 3.66 10.14
N ILE A 249 -22.22 4.13 10.10
CA ILE A 249 -21.03 3.52 10.71
C ILE A 249 -20.40 4.51 11.70
N ALA A 250 -19.68 3.99 12.68
CA ALA A 250 -19.11 4.85 13.73
C ALA A 250 -18.01 5.77 13.18
N SER A 251 -17.10 5.26 12.36
CA SER A 251 -15.92 6.00 11.95
C SER A 251 -15.27 5.41 10.69
N ALA A 252 -14.38 6.18 10.06
CA ALA A 252 -13.46 5.70 9.07
C ALA A 252 -12.03 6.20 9.32
N PHE A 253 -11.03 5.33 9.07
CA PHE A 253 -9.61 5.68 9.04
C PHE A 253 -9.11 5.47 7.62
N LEU A 254 -8.76 6.57 6.95
CA LEU A 254 -8.50 6.64 5.52
C LEU A 254 -7.06 7.09 5.28
N ASP A 255 -6.20 6.18 4.88
CA ASP A 255 -4.88 6.58 4.38
C ASP A 255 -4.98 7.07 2.93
N VAL A 256 -5.96 6.58 2.19
CA VAL A 256 -6.18 6.84 0.77
C VAL A 256 -7.60 7.36 0.52
N THR A 257 -7.73 8.24 -0.50
CA THR A 257 -8.99 8.87 -0.90
C THR A 257 -9.10 8.92 -2.43
N THR A 258 -10.24 9.37 -2.93
CA THR A 258 -10.45 9.63 -4.37
C THR A 258 -11.16 10.98 -4.55
N PRO A 259 -10.51 11.97 -5.23
CA PRO A 259 -9.14 11.93 -5.79
C PRO A 259 -8.03 12.08 -4.73
N GLU A 260 -6.78 11.92 -5.17
CA GLU A 260 -5.58 12.28 -4.41
C GLU A 260 -4.75 13.30 -5.20
N PRO A 261 -4.36 14.44 -4.61
CA PRO A 261 -4.72 14.92 -3.27
C PRO A 261 -6.22 15.18 -3.10
N LEU A 262 -6.73 14.94 -1.87
CA LEU A 262 -8.13 15.26 -1.54
C LEU A 262 -8.35 16.77 -1.61
N PRO A 263 -9.34 17.27 -2.39
CA PRO A 263 -9.66 18.69 -2.47
C PRO A 263 -9.93 19.31 -1.11
N SER A 264 -9.53 20.57 -0.94
CA SER A 264 -9.64 21.27 0.36
C SER A 264 -11.09 21.53 0.82
N ASP A 265 -12.04 21.47 -0.10
CA ASP A 265 -13.47 21.63 0.12
C ASP A 265 -14.23 20.28 0.21
N ASP A 266 -13.52 19.15 0.17
CA ASP A 266 -14.14 17.83 0.29
C ASP A 266 -14.80 17.66 1.67
N PRO A 267 -16.04 17.14 1.73
CA PRO A 267 -16.79 16.95 2.98
C PRO A 267 -16.07 16.10 4.04
N LEU A 268 -15.23 15.13 3.63
CA LEU A 268 -14.48 14.27 4.55
C LEU A 268 -13.64 15.07 5.56
N TRP A 269 -13.12 16.25 5.18
CA TRP A 269 -12.33 17.08 6.10
C TRP A 269 -13.14 17.59 7.29
N SER A 270 -14.44 17.79 7.10
CA SER A 270 -15.34 18.36 8.09
C SER A 270 -15.93 17.31 9.03
N LEU A 271 -15.89 16.03 8.69
CA LEU A 271 -16.43 14.95 9.50
C LEU A 271 -15.50 14.64 10.68
N ASP A 272 -16.03 14.67 11.90
CA ASP A 272 -15.27 14.40 13.11
C ASP A 272 -14.89 12.91 13.26
N ASN A 273 -15.65 12.02 12.61
CA ASN A 273 -15.44 10.58 12.57
C ASN A 273 -14.69 10.08 11.32
N ALA A 274 -14.20 10.99 10.46
CA ALA A 274 -13.27 10.68 9.39
C ALA A 274 -11.84 11.03 9.82
N HIS A 275 -10.94 10.04 9.81
CA HIS A 275 -9.52 10.20 10.12
C HIS A 275 -8.72 10.01 8.86
N ILE A 276 -8.07 11.05 8.34
CA ILE A 276 -7.36 11.04 7.05
C ILE A 276 -5.85 11.15 7.30
N THR A 277 -5.05 10.28 6.68
CA THR A 277 -3.58 10.25 6.84
C THR A 277 -2.80 10.47 5.53
N MET A 278 -3.46 10.99 4.49
CA MET A 278 -2.86 11.59 3.29
C MET A 278 -1.83 10.70 2.56
N HIS A 279 -2.13 9.40 2.47
CA HIS A 279 -1.30 8.37 1.82
C HIS A 279 0.13 8.32 2.37
N LEU A 280 0.26 8.41 3.72
CA LEU A 280 1.56 8.42 4.40
C LEU A 280 1.94 7.07 5.01
N SER A 281 1.03 6.08 5.04
CA SER A 281 1.25 4.80 5.73
C SER A 281 2.50 4.03 5.26
N GLY A 282 2.89 4.19 4.00
CA GLY A 282 4.06 3.54 3.41
C GLY A 282 5.36 4.34 3.47
N ARG A 283 5.40 5.52 4.10
CA ARG A 283 6.52 6.46 3.99
C ARG A 283 7.59 6.35 5.09
N ALA A 284 7.97 5.14 5.52
CA ALA A 284 9.12 4.93 6.42
C ALA A 284 10.44 4.98 5.64
N GLN A 285 10.88 6.17 5.28
CA GLN A 285 12.02 6.40 4.38
C GLN A 285 13.37 5.89 4.94
N ASP A 286 13.55 5.89 6.25
CA ASP A 286 14.78 5.42 6.92
C ASP A 286 15.13 3.96 6.58
N LYS A 287 14.15 3.10 6.45
CA LYS A 287 14.32 1.66 6.18
C LYS A 287 13.88 1.24 4.78
N MET A 288 13.01 2.00 4.14
CA MET A 288 12.46 1.69 2.82
C MET A 288 13.56 1.57 1.76
N PHE A 289 14.42 2.58 1.65
CA PHE A 289 15.53 2.58 0.69
C PHE A 289 16.55 1.47 0.98
N VAL A 290 16.86 1.22 2.26
CA VAL A 290 17.79 0.16 2.66
C VAL A 290 17.24 -1.22 2.26
N ARG A 291 15.97 -1.50 2.54
CA ARG A 291 15.32 -2.77 2.17
C ARG A 291 15.22 -2.93 0.65
N SER A 292 14.90 -1.85 -0.07
CA SER A 292 14.83 -1.87 -1.53
C SER A 292 16.19 -2.12 -2.17
N ALA A 293 17.23 -1.45 -1.68
CA ALA A 293 18.60 -1.64 -2.13
C ALA A 293 19.09 -3.08 -1.88
N GLN A 294 18.80 -3.61 -0.70
CA GLN A 294 19.13 -5.00 -0.35
C GLN A 294 18.46 -5.99 -1.31
N ARG A 295 17.14 -5.85 -1.53
CA ARG A 295 16.38 -6.70 -2.46
C ARG A 295 16.90 -6.58 -3.90
N PHE A 296 17.21 -5.38 -4.36
CA PHE A 296 17.79 -5.15 -5.68
C PHE A 296 19.12 -5.92 -5.86
N LEU A 297 20.02 -5.83 -4.88
CA LEU A 297 21.29 -6.56 -4.90
C LEU A 297 21.10 -8.08 -4.90
N GLU A 298 20.17 -8.60 -4.14
CA GLU A 298 19.79 -10.03 -4.14
C GLU A 298 19.26 -10.45 -5.52
N ASN A 299 18.40 -9.62 -6.10
CA ASN A 299 17.85 -9.85 -7.44
C ASN A 299 18.92 -9.75 -8.54
N LEU A 300 19.96 -8.91 -8.41
CA LEU A 300 21.11 -8.94 -9.32
C LEU A 300 21.80 -10.31 -9.31
N GLY A 301 21.94 -10.91 -8.12
CA GLY A 301 22.49 -12.27 -7.99
C GLY A 301 21.63 -13.34 -8.70
N ARG A 302 20.31 -13.26 -8.55
CA ARG A 302 19.34 -14.13 -9.24
C ARG A 302 19.39 -13.92 -10.75
N TRP A 303 19.36 -12.67 -11.19
CA TRP A 303 19.43 -12.29 -12.61
C TRP A 303 20.65 -12.87 -13.30
N LYS A 304 21.83 -12.77 -12.68
CA LYS A 304 23.08 -13.31 -13.20
C LYS A 304 23.05 -14.82 -13.43
N LYS A 305 22.32 -15.52 -12.59
CA LYS A 305 22.14 -17.00 -12.66
C LYS A 305 21.02 -17.44 -13.61
N GLY A 306 20.25 -16.49 -14.18
CA GLY A 306 19.04 -16.79 -14.94
C GLY A 306 17.86 -17.25 -14.07
N GLU A 307 17.92 -17.03 -12.77
CA GLU A 307 16.83 -17.30 -11.82
C GLU A 307 15.78 -16.18 -11.87
N ALA A 308 14.55 -16.47 -11.44
CA ALA A 308 13.49 -15.47 -11.37
C ALA A 308 13.82 -14.39 -10.33
N VAL A 309 13.70 -13.10 -10.73
CA VAL A 309 13.74 -11.96 -9.80
C VAL A 309 12.40 -11.77 -9.10
N GLU A 310 12.40 -11.29 -7.86
CA GLU A 310 11.21 -11.21 -7.01
C GLU A 310 11.11 -9.89 -6.25
N PRO A 311 9.86 -9.42 -5.95
CA PRO A 311 8.60 -9.91 -6.48
C PRO A 311 8.40 -9.45 -7.93
N ARG A 312 7.97 -10.34 -8.79
CA ARG A 312 7.69 -10.03 -10.19
C ARG A 312 6.24 -9.57 -10.33
N VAL A 313 6.04 -8.47 -11.03
CA VAL A 313 4.71 -7.96 -11.37
C VAL A 313 4.15 -8.74 -12.56
N ASP A 314 2.90 -9.17 -12.47
CA ASP A 314 2.15 -9.60 -13.63
C ASP A 314 1.70 -8.34 -14.40
N LEU A 315 2.32 -8.10 -15.56
CA LEU A 315 2.06 -6.90 -16.37
C LEU A 315 0.64 -6.88 -16.98
N THR A 316 -0.08 -8.00 -16.96
CA THR A 316 -1.47 -8.07 -17.42
C THR A 316 -2.43 -7.68 -16.29
N LEU A 317 -2.14 -8.11 -15.07
CA LEU A 317 -2.97 -7.85 -13.90
C LEU A 317 -2.60 -6.53 -13.20
N GLY A 318 -1.37 -6.01 -13.43
CA GLY A 318 -0.89 -4.76 -12.82
C GLY A 318 -0.47 -4.89 -11.33
N TYR A 319 -0.19 -6.12 -10.84
CA TYR A 319 0.27 -6.36 -9.46
C TYR A 319 1.06 -7.65 -9.32
#